data_f3b5e447089f2914f869474eae5d4587
#
_entry.id   f3b5e447089f2914f869474eae5d4587
#
_cell.length_a   1.000
_cell.length_b   1.000
_cell.length_c   1.000
_cell.angle_alpha   90.00
_cell.angle_beta   90.00
_cell.angle_gamma   90.00
#
_symmetry.space_group_name_H-M   'P 1'
#
loop_
_entity.id
_entity.type
_entity.pdbx_description
1 polymer ?
#
loop_
_entity_poly.entity_id
_entity_poly.type
_entity_poly.pdbx_seq_one_letter_code
_entity_poly.pdbx_strand_id
1 'polypeptide(L)'
;MESAQAQKRINELTDELNQHNYNYYVLSNPVISDYEFDIMLKELQDLEAKFPQFADPNSPTKRVGGDITKNFETVTHKYPMMSLSNTYSKEELIDFENRIKKLVDGEIEYVCELKYDGVAIGITYEDGKFVRAITRGDGEKGEDISANVKTIKSIPLRLKGDYPKSIEIRGEIFFPRSGFDKLNQEREELGEPTFANPRNTASGTLKMQDSSVVASRELDCYLYFLLGEDLPFNSHYENITKAAEWNFKVPSPQKNMITKCKNIDEIIAFVDYWDKNRYDLGFDIDGIVVKVNDYQKQEELGFTSKSPRWAVAYKFKAETVSTTLNEVTYQVGRTGAITPVANLEPVLLAGTTVKRASLHNADQIEKLDLHEKDVVFVEKGGEIIPKIVGVDDCKRKHESEKIEYIKYCE
;
A
#
# COMPACT_ATOMS: atom_id res chain seq x y z
N MET A 1 -18.87 13.36 40.25
CA MET A 1 -17.42 13.21 40.09
C MET A 1 -16.85 14.62 40.01
N GLU A 2 -15.85 14.93 40.78
CA GLU A 2 -15.17 16.24 40.73
C GLU A 2 -14.35 16.36 39.45
N SER A 3 -14.15 17.60 38.94
CA SER A 3 -13.49 17.87 37.64
C SER A 3 -12.10 17.21 37.52
N ALA A 4 -11.29 17.26 38.60
CA ALA A 4 -9.96 16.63 38.60
C ALA A 4 -10.01 15.09 38.51
N GLN A 5 -11.00 14.47 39.17
CA GLN A 5 -11.21 13.02 39.08
C GLN A 5 -11.68 12.58 37.71
N ALA A 6 -12.53 13.40 37.06
CA ALA A 6 -12.98 13.15 35.71
C ALA A 6 -11.82 13.20 34.71
N GLN A 7 -10.96 14.22 34.78
CA GLN A 7 -9.78 14.33 33.95
C GLN A 7 -8.84 13.11 34.13
N LYS A 8 -8.57 12.71 35.36
CA LYS A 8 -7.74 11.55 35.62
C LYS A 8 -8.33 10.28 34.99
N ARG A 9 -9.64 10.04 35.17
CA ARG A 9 -10.32 8.86 34.61
C ARG A 9 -10.35 8.86 33.07
N ILE A 10 -10.56 10.03 32.46
CA ILE A 10 -10.47 10.19 30.99
C ILE A 10 -9.09 9.79 30.48
N ASN A 11 -8.01 10.24 31.13
CA ASN A 11 -6.65 9.89 30.75
C ASN A 11 -6.38 8.38 30.90
N GLU A 12 -6.77 7.78 32.03
CA GLU A 12 -6.63 6.33 32.29
C GLU A 12 -7.34 5.52 31.19
N LEU A 13 -8.62 5.79 30.93
CA LEU A 13 -9.41 5.09 29.91
C LEU A 13 -8.82 5.28 28.49
N THR A 14 -8.33 6.47 28.19
CA THR A 14 -7.67 6.76 26.89
C THR A 14 -6.44 5.89 26.71
N ASP A 15 -5.59 5.78 27.74
CA ASP A 15 -4.36 4.99 27.67
C ASP A 15 -4.65 3.48 27.61
N GLU A 16 -5.60 3.00 28.43
CA GLU A 16 -6.04 1.60 28.44
C GLU A 16 -6.64 1.18 27.10
N LEU A 17 -7.57 1.95 26.52
CA LEU A 17 -8.20 1.67 25.23
C LEU A 17 -7.19 1.72 24.06
N ASN A 18 -6.23 2.64 24.09
CA ASN A 18 -5.16 2.66 23.09
C ASN A 18 -4.26 1.41 23.20
N GLN A 19 -3.96 0.94 24.43
CA GLN A 19 -3.20 -0.30 24.62
C GLN A 19 -3.99 -1.53 24.13
N HIS A 20 -5.30 -1.59 24.39
CA HIS A 20 -6.14 -2.69 23.91
C HIS A 20 -6.26 -2.70 22.38
N ASN A 21 -6.40 -1.54 21.74
CA ASN A 21 -6.33 -1.41 20.29
C ASN A 21 -4.99 -1.92 19.73
N TYR A 22 -3.87 -1.56 20.36
CA TYR A 22 -2.56 -2.04 19.94
C TYR A 22 -2.43 -3.57 20.09
N ASN A 23 -2.85 -4.12 21.22
CA ASN A 23 -2.82 -5.56 21.45
C ASN A 23 -3.65 -6.32 20.41
N TYR A 24 -4.85 -5.83 20.08
CA TYR A 24 -5.75 -6.48 19.14
C TYR A 24 -5.30 -6.33 17.68
N TYR A 25 -5.09 -5.07 17.21
CA TYR A 25 -4.88 -4.78 15.77
C TYR A 25 -3.42 -4.88 15.31
N VAL A 26 -2.47 -4.73 16.20
CA VAL A 26 -1.03 -4.79 15.87
C VAL A 26 -0.39 -6.10 16.33
N LEU A 27 -0.62 -6.51 17.58
CA LEU A 27 -0.03 -7.73 18.11
C LEU A 27 -0.86 -8.99 17.84
N SER A 28 -2.12 -8.86 17.40
CA SER A 28 -3.08 -9.98 17.27
C SER A 28 -3.20 -10.81 18.55
N ASN A 29 -3.14 -10.15 19.70
CA ASN A 29 -3.17 -10.76 21.03
C ASN A 29 -4.13 -9.99 21.95
N PRO A 30 -5.46 -10.11 21.77
CA PRO A 30 -6.45 -9.47 22.63
C PRO A 30 -6.34 -9.99 24.06
N VAL A 31 -6.38 -9.08 25.04
CA VAL A 31 -6.28 -9.39 26.49
C VAL A 31 -7.58 -9.11 27.24
N ILE A 32 -8.57 -8.52 26.59
CA ILE A 32 -9.94 -8.34 27.07
C ILE A 32 -10.93 -8.76 25.99
N SER A 33 -12.20 -8.97 26.38
CA SER A 33 -13.29 -9.25 25.44
C SER A 33 -13.77 -7.97 24.75
N ASP A 34 -14.43 -8.11 23.58
CA ASP A 34 -15.04 -6.99 22.86
C ASP A 34 -16.07 -6.27 23.75
N TYR A 35 -16.81 -6.99 24.58
CA TYR A 35 -17.79 -6.44 25.50
C TYR A 35 -17.14 -5.54 26.56
N GLU A 36 -16.01 -5.95 27.15
CA GLU A 36 -15.26 -5.14 28.12
C GLU A 36 -14.71 -3.88 27.46
N PHE A 37 -14.18 -4.01 26.23
CA PHE A 37 -13.71 -2.87 25.45
C PHE A 37 -14.84 -1.85 25.19
N ASP A 38 -16.00 -2.31 24.76
CA ASP A 38 -17.17 -1.46 24.47
C ASP A 38 -17.67 -0.71 25.72
N ILE A 39 -17.68 -1.35 26.90
CA ILE A 39 -18.04 -0.68 28.15
C ILE A 39 -17.05 0.45 28.45
N MET A 40 -15.75 0.19 28.36
CA MET A 40 -14.71 1.22 28.60
C MET A 40 -14.82 2.37 27.61
N LEU A 41 -15.05 2.07 26.33
CA LEU A 41 -15.24 3.08 25.28
C LEU A 41 -16.47 3.93 25.54
N LYS A 42 -17.57 3.32 25.98
CA LYS A 42 -18.81 4.03 26.35
C LYS A 42 -18.61 4.92 27.56
N GLU A 43 -17.91 4.43 28.60
CA GLU A 43 -17.57 5.25 29.77
C GLU A 43 -16.75 6.49 29.35
N LEU A 44 -15.76 6.32 28.47
CA LEU A 44 -14.95 7.43 27.97
C LEU A 44 -15.80 8.44 27.19
N GLN A 45 -16.69 7.98 26.29
CA GLN A 45 -17.61 8.84 25.54
C GLN A 45 -18.49 9.68 26.46
N ASP A 46 -19.07 9.05 27.47
CA ASP A 46 -19.97 9.72 28.43
C ASP A 46 -19.21 10.76 29.28
N LEU A 47 -17.97 10.47 29.69
CA LEU A 47 -17.12 11.41 30.39
C LEU A 47 -16.69 12.60 29.52
N GLU A 48 -16.29 12.37 28.28
CA GLU A 48 -15.91 13.43 27.32
C GLU A 48 -17.12 14.33 26.99
N ALA A 49 -18.31 13.76 26.83
CA ALA A 49 -19.54 14.52 26.64
C ALA A 49 -19.89 15.40 27.83
N LYS A 50 -19.65 14.89 29.05
CA LYS A 50 -19.93 15.61 30.30
C LYS A 50 -18.87 16.67 30.64
N PHE A 51 -17.62 16.45 30.20
CA PHE A 51 -16.47 17.31 30.50
C PHE A 51 -15.71 17.65 29.19
N PRO A 52 -16.35 18.39 28.25
CA PRO A 52 -15.80 18.64 26.90
C PRO A 52 -14.45 19.38 26.92
N GLN A 53 -14.12 20.09 28.00
CA GLN A 53 -12.81 20.75 28.18
C GLN A 53 -11.64 19.75 28.31
N PHE A 54 -11.92 18.48 28.59
CA PHE A 54 -10.92 17.42 28.69
C PHE A 54 -10.93 16.45 27.49
N ALA A 55 -11.85 16.66 26.54
CA ALA A 55 -11.90 15.85 25.31
C ALA A 55 -10.65 16.09 24.45
N ASP A 56 -10.01 15.00 24.01
CA ASP A 56 -8.82 15.05 23.16
C ASP A 56 -9.22 14.74 21.71
N PRO A 57 -8.74 15.54 20.71
CA PRO A 57 -8.90 15.22 19.30
C PRO A 57 -8.35 13.84 18.90
N ASN A 58 -7.43 13.30 19.71
CA ASN A 58 -6.80 12.00 19.52
C ASN A 58 -7.34 10.92 20.50
N SER A 59 -8.52 11.13 21.07
CA SER A 59 -9.20 10.12 21.87
C SER A 59 -9.58 8.89 21.03
N PRO A 60 -9.55 7.66 21.60
CA PRO A 60 -10.09 6.46 20.96
C PRO A 60 -11.55 6.60 20.52
N THR A 61 -12.34 7.46 21.18
CA THR A 61 -13.72 7.76 20.80
C THR A 61 -13.86 8.41 19.42
N LYS A 62 -12.80 9.06 18.91
CA LYS A 62 -12.77 9.68 17.57
C LYS A 62 -12.53 8.70 16.43
N ARG A 63 -12.22 7.44 16.74
CA ARG A 63 -12.06 6.37 15.75
C ARG A 63 -13.39 5.85 15.17
N VAL A 64 -14.50 6.22 15.77
CA VAL A 64 -15.84 5.76 15.33
C VAL A 64 -16.28 6.40 14.02
N GLY A 65 -15.64 7.49 13.61
CA GLY A 65 -16.01 8.24 12.41
C GLY A 65 -17.23 9.14 12.63
N GLY A 66 -17.75 9.71 11.55
CA GLY A 66 -18.91 10.60 11.57
C GLY A 66 -18.60 12.05 11.17
N ASP A 67 -17.32 12.35 10.92
CA ASP A 67 -16.94 13.65 10.33
C ASP A 67 -17.22 13.65 8.84
N ILE A 68 -17.98 14.64 8.37
CA ILE A 68 -18.26 14.83 6.94
C ILE A 68 -17.30 15.89 6.40
N THR A 69 -16.35 15.43 5.58
CA THR A 69 -15.38 16.30 4.90
C THR A 69 -15.91 16.70 3.53
N LYS A 70 -16.26 17.96 3.32
CA LYS A 70 -16.79 18.42 2.03
C LYS A 70 -15.74 18.43 0.92
N ASN A 71 -14.51 18.84 1.23
CA ASN A 71 -13.33 18.82 0.33
C ASN A 71 -12.09 18.49 1.14
N PHE A 72 -11.17 17.70 0.57
CA PHE A 72 -9.86 17.46 1.16
C PHE A 72 -8.93 18.62 0.84
N GLU A 73 -8.32 19.19 1.87
CA GLU A 73 -7.33 20.25 1.72
C GLU A 73 -6.06 19.72 1.05
N THR A 74 -5.51 20.44 0.10
CA THR A 74 -4.22 20.13 -0.49
C THR A 74 -3.10 20.72 0.37
N VAL A 75 -2.17 19.87 0.80
CA VAL A 75 -1.08 20.23 1.71
C VAL A 75 0.26 19.90 1.06
N THR A 76 1.24 20.79 1.23
CA THR A 76 2.63 20.54 0.80
C THR A 76 3.35 19.63 1.79
N HIS A 77 4.05 18.62 1.29
CA HIS A 77 4.86 17.72 2.12
C HIS A 77 6.06 18.44 2.71
N LYS A 78 6.36 18.21 4.00
CA LYS A 78 7.62 18.69 4.63
C LYS A 78 8.83 18.03 3.97
N TYR A 79 8.71 16.76 3.66
CA TYR A 79 9.71 15.96 2.93
C TYR A 79 9.06 15.42 1.64
N PRO A 80 9.66 15.60 0.44
CA PRO A 80 9.09 15.08 -0.80
C PRO A 80 8.80 13.57 -0.73
N MET A 81 7.66 13.15 -1.27
CA MET A 81 7.22 11.75 -1.24
C MET A 81 7.34 11.12 -2.62
N MET A 82 8.56 10.80 -3.01
CA MET A 82 8.90 10.35 -4.35
C MET A 82 8.52 8.88 -4.60
N SER A 83 8.28 8.56 -5.87
CA SER A 83 8.15 7.17 -6.32
C SER A 83 9.50 6.47 -6.35
N LEU A 84 9.50 5.14 -6.26
CA LEU A 84 10.71 4.33 -6.44
C LEU A 84 10.89 3.97 -7.92
N SER A 85 12.14 3.84 -8.36
CA SER A 85 12.44 3.18 -9.63
C SER A 85 12.22 1.67 -9.48
N ASN A 86 11.80 1.01 -10.59
CA ASN A 86 11.55 -0.43 -10.59
C ASN A 86 12.76 -1.18 -11.13
N THR A 87 12.96 -2.41 -10.62
CA THR A 87 13.86 -3.43 -11.15
C THR A 87 13.11 -4.77 -11.21
N TYR A 88 13.56 -5.67 -12.10
CA TYR A 88 12.90 -6.94 -12.38
C TYR A 88 13.90 -8.12 -12.45
N SER A 89 15.20 -7.85 -12.33
CA SER A 89 16.23 -8.88 -12.43
C SER A 89 17.39 -8.63 -11.46
N LYS A 90 18.19 -9.68 -11.26
CA LYS A 90 19.42 -9.61 -10.46
C LYS A 90 20.44 -8.64 -11.08
N GLU A 91 20.54 -8.62 -12.40
CA GLU A 91 21.45 -7.74 -13.16
C GLU A 91 21.13 -6.28 -12.92
N GLU A 92 19.84 -5.91 -12.92
CA GLU A 92 19.41 -4.54 -12.62
C GLU A 92 19.68 -4.14 -11.15
N LEU A 93 19.64 -5.08 -10.20
CA LEU A 93 20.07 -4.84 -8.82
C LEU A 93 21.60 -4.64 -8.73
N ILE A 94 22.39 -5.39 -9.50
CA ILE A 94 23.83 -5.19 -9.61
C ILE A 94 24.13 -3.80 -10.18
N ASP A 95 23.38 -3.37 -11.19
CA ASP A 95 23.52 -2.02 -11.75
C ASP A 95 23.13 -0.94 -10.74
N PHE A 96 22.12 -1.18 -9.91
CA PHE A 96 21.74 -0.30 -8.80
C PHE A 96 22.90 -0.19 -7.79
N GLU A 97 23.46 -1.31 -7.35
CA GLU A 97 24.62 -1.33 -6.45
C GLU A 97 25.83 -0.60 -7.05
N ASN A 98 26.13 -0.85 -8.33
CA ASN A 98 27.25 -0.20 -9.03
C ASN A 98 27.07 1.33 -9.13
N ARG A 99 25.83 1.81 -9.27
CA ARG A 99 25.55 3.27 -9.23
C ARG A 99 25.79 3.87 -7.85
N ILE A 100 25.38 3.15 -6.79
CA ILE A 100 25.60 3.58 -5.40
C ILE A 100 27.10 3.65 -5.10
N LYS A 101 27.87 2.58 -5.41
CA LYS A 101 29.32 2.48 -5.16
C LYS A 101 30.16 3.53 -5.88
N LYS A 102 29.62 4.21 -6.90
CA LYS A 102 30.28 5.34 -7.57
C LYS A 102 30.09 6.67 -6.84
N LEU A 103 29.15 6.77 -5.93
CA LEU A 103 28.74 8.01 -5.28
C LEU A 103 29.09 8.05 -3.79
N VAL A 104 29.18 6.90 -3.14
CA VAL A 104 29.51 6.77 -1.72
C VAL A 104 30.59 5.72 -1.51
N ASP A 105 31.50 5.96 -0.58
CA ASP A 105 32.60 5.08 -0.24
C ASP A 105 32.22 4.09 0.87
N GLY A 106 33.01 3.00 0.97
CA GLY A 106 32.93 2.01 2.03
C GLY A 106 31.85 0.94 1.79
N GLU A 107 31.64 0.11 2.80
CA GLU A 107 30.65 -0.97 2.75
C GLU A 107 29.22 -0.41 2.77
N ILE A 108 28.35 -1.05 1.99
CA ILE A 108 26.93 -0.68 1.90
C ILE A 108 26.12 -1.85 2.48
N GLU A 109 25.38 -1.57 3.53
CA GLU A 109 24.35 -2.49 4.07
C GLU A 109 23.00 -2.06 3.52
N TYR A 110 22.22 -3.02 3.04
CA TYR A 110 20.87 -2.80 2.54
C TYR A 110 19.83 -3.27 3.55
N VAL A 111 18.63 -2.72 3.44
CA VAL A 111 17.43 -3.22 4.09
C VAL A 111 16.44 -3.63 3.01
N CYS A 112 15.97 -4.87 3.09
CA CYS A 112 14.90 -5.39 2.26
C CYS A 112 13.61 -5.45 3.08
N GLU A 113 12.52 -4.96 2.50
CA GLU A 113 11.19 -4.97 3.11
C GLU A 113 10.10 -5.21 2.07
N LEU A 114 8.92 -5.63 2.53
CA LEU A 114 7.79 -5.90 1.65
C LEU A 114 7.33 -4.61 0.95
N LYS A 115 7.04 -4.71 -0.35
CA LYS A 115 6.38 -3.65 -1.10
C LYS A 115 4.87 -3.86 -1.04
N TYR A 116 4.25 -3.23 -0.07
CA TYR A 116 2.80 -3.29 0.13
C TYR A 116 2.05 -2.70 -1.07
N ASP A 117 0.97 -3.35 -1.48
CA ASP A 117 0.13 -2.86 -2.58
C ASP A 117 -1.10 -2.13 -2.04
N GLY A 118 -0.99 -0.81 -1.91
CA GLY A 118 -1.99 0.03 -1.27
C GLY A 118 -1.89 1.49 -1.67
N VAL A 119 -2.16 2.36 -0.71
CA VAL A 119 -2.13 3.81 -0.82
C VAL A 119 -1.07 4.37 0.12
N ALA A 120 -0.06 5.00 -0.47
CA ALA A 120 1.01 5.61 0.29
C ALA A 120 0.53 6.86 1.04
N ILE A 121 0.92 6.96 2.31
CA ILE A 121 0.62 8.08 3.21
C ILE A 121 1.87 8.56 3.97
N GLY A 122 1.85 9.83 4.36
CA GLY A 122 2.74 10.39 5.38
C GLY A 122 1.91 10.84 6.58
N ILE A 123 2.31 10.45 7.79
CA ILE A 123 1.65 10.82 9.04
C ILE A 123 2.62 11.60 9.91
N THR A 124 2.20 12.79 10.32
CA THR A 124 2.98 13.67 11.21
C THR A 124 2.52 13.49 12.65
N TYR A 125 3.50 13.33 13.54
CA TYR A 125 3.30 13.32 14.99
C TYR A 125 4.14 14.43 15.61
N GLU A 126 3.53 15.16 16.58
CA GLU A 126 4.19 16.16 17.41
C GLU A 126 3.90 15.86 18.89
N ASP A 127 4.93 15.87 19.72
CA ASP A 127 4.85 15.51 21.12
C ASP A 127 4.08 14.19 21.34
N GLY A 128 4.30 13.20 20.45
CA GLY A 128 3.66 11.89 20.45
C GLY A 128 2.20 11.86 20.07
N LYS A 129 1.60 12.96 19.60
CA LYS A 129 0.21 13.05 19.17
C LYS A 129 0.10 13.07 17.66
N PHE A 130 -0.87 12.33 17.12
CA PHE A 130 -1.24 12.41 15.72
C PHE A 130 -1.68 13.83 15.36
N VAL A 131 -1.00 14.46 14.41
CA VAL A 131 -1.32 15.81 13.92
C VAL A 131 -2.06 15.73 12.59
N ARG A 132 -1.47 15.07 11.59
CA ARG A 132 -1.98 15.07 10.22
C ARG A 132 -1.57 13.81 9.48
N ALA A 133 -2.43 13.38 8.52
CA ALA A 133 -2.10 12.35 7.53
C ALA A 133 -2.40 12.85 6.12
N ILE A 134 -1.41 12.71 5.22
CA ILE A 134 -1.44 13.25 3.86
C ILE A 134 -1.18 12.13 2.86
N THR A 135 -1.98 12.05 1.78
CA THR A 135 -1.72 11.14 0.66
C THR A 135 -0.44 11.56 -0.07
N ARG A 136 0.19 10.63 -0.81
CA ARG A 136 1.36 10.97 -1.63
C ARG A 136 1.07 12.10 -2.62
N GLY A 137 -0.11 12.13 -3.26
CA GLY A 137 -0.42 13.06 -4.32
C GLY A 137 0.57 12.99 -5.48
N ASP A 138 1.09 14.13 -5.91
CA ASP A 138 2.12 14.25 -6.94
C ASP A 138 3.56 14.08 -6.40
N GLY A 139 3.71 13.93 -5.08
CA GLY A 139 4.98 13.81 -4.36
C GLY A 139 5.46 15.10 -3.71
N GLU A 140 4.97 16.25 -4.14
CA GLU A 140 5.20 17.57 -3.51
C GLU A 140 4.00 17.99 -2.67
N LYS A 141 2.79 17.68 -3.14
CA LYS A 141 1.51 17.99 -2.48
C LYS A 141 0.61 16.77 -2.44
N GLY A 142 -0.09 16.60 -1.34
CA GLY A 142 -1.08 15.56 -1.15
C GLY A 142 -2.37 16.09 -0.52
N GLU A 143 -3.38 15.25 -0.44
CA GLU A 143 -4.66 15.57 0.19
C GLU A 143 -4.59 15.22 1.68
N ASP A 144 -5.06 16.12 2.54
CA ASP A 144 -5.24 15.87 3.97
C ASP A 144 -6.43 14.92 4.18
N ILE A 145 -6.12 13.70 4.57
CA ILE A 145 -7.11 12.65 4.83
C ILE A 145 -7.15 12.25 6.31
N SER A 146 -6.73 13.16 7.19
CA SER A 146 -6.57 12.90 8.63
C SER A 146 -7.81 12.34 9.30
N ALA A 147 -9.01 12.85 8.97
CA ALA A 147 -10.27 12.35 9.53
C ALA A 147 -10.49 10.87 9.22
N ASN A 148 -10.22 10.46 7.97
CA ASN A 148 -10.36 9.08 7.51
C ASN A 148 -9.27 8.17 8.09
N VAL A 149 -8.02 8.64 8.13
CA VAL A 149 -6.89 7.86 8.67
C VAL A 149 -7.03 7.60 10.17
N LYS A 150 -7.61 8.52 10.93
CA LYS A 150 -7.89 8.33 12.37
C LYS A 150 -8.81 7.15 12.64
N THR A 151 -9.64 6.73 11.69
CA THR A 151 -10.52 5.55 11.82
C THR A 151 -9.78 4.22 11.70
N ILE A 152 -8.57 4.22 11.13
CA ILE A 152 -7.75 3.01 10.95
C ILE A 152 -7.15 2.61 12.28
N LYS A 153 -7.60 1.49 12.81
CA LYS A 153 -7.33 1.08 14.20
C LYS A 153 -5.87 0.68 14.46
N SER A 154 -5.13 0.27 13.45
CA SER A 154 -3.69 -0.05 13.54
C SER A 154 -2.77 1.19 13.57
N ILE A 155 -3.29 2.39 13.32
CA ILE A 155 -2.54 3.64 13.37
C ILE A 155 -2.72 4.26 14.77
N PRO A 156 -1.65 4.46 15.58
CA PRO A 156 -1.78 5.05 16.91
C PRO A 156 -2.15 6.53 16.81
N LEU A 157 -3.13 7.00 17.61
CA LEU A 157 -3.43 8.43 17.75
C LEU A 157 -2.52 9.12 18.76
N ARG A 158 -1.92 8.33 19.68
CA ARG A 158 -0.89 8.74 20.60
C ARG A 158 0.23 7.69 20.65
N LEU A 159 1.46 8.15 20.64
CA LEU A 159 2.63 7.31 20.78
C LEU A 159 2.87 6.96 22.24
N LYS A 160 3.60 5.86 22.47
CA LYS A 160 4.00 5.38 23.80
C LYS A 160 5.52 5.27 23.87
N GLY A 161 6.07 5.40 25.07
CA GLY A 161 7.51 5.25 25.29
C GLY A 161 8.30 6.53 25.03
N ASP A 162 9.58 6.37 24.71
CA ASP A 162 10.51 7.47 24.47
C ASP A 162 10.62 7.71 22.96
N TYR A 163 9.91 8.70 22.45
CA TYR A 163 9.79 9.04 21.04
C TYR A 163 10.36 10.44 20.77
N PRO A 164 10.85 10.73 19.54
CA PRO A 164 11.27 12.06 19.14
C PRO A 164 10.12 13.06 19.16
N LYS A 165 10.42 14.32 19.45
CA LYS A 165 9.40 15.37 19.60
C LYS A 165 8.57 15.60 18.33
N SER A 166 9.19 15.57 17.16
CA SER A 166 8.52 15.77 15.86
C SER A 166 9.02 14.73 14.87
N ILE A 167 8.09 13.93 14.33
CA ILE A 167 8.39 12.90 13.32
C ILE A 167 7.32 12.86 12.24
N GLU A 168 7.73 12.47 11.04
CA GLU A 168 6.85 11.98 9.98
C GLU A 168 7.14 10.50 9.77
N ILE A 169 6.11 9.66 9.80
CA ILE A 169 6.23 8.26 9.46
C ILE A 169 5.40 7.97 8.21
N ARG A 170 6.00 7.26 7.26
CA ARG A 170 5.35 6.88 6.00
C ARG A 170 4.94 5.43 6.02
N GLY A 171 3.84 5.16 5.36
CA GLY A 171 3.29 3.82 5.28
C GLY A 171 2.43 3.60 4.05
N GLU A 172 1.89 2.39 4.00
CA GLU A 172 0.92 2.00 2.98
C GLU A 172 -0.36 1.55 3.66
N ILE A 173 -1.47 2.20 3.31
CA ILE A 173 -2.82 1.75 3.71
C ILE A 173 -3.33 0.80 2.64
N PHE A 174 -3.84 -0.33 3.07
CA PHE A 174 -4.32 -1.39 2.19
C PHE A 174 -5.60 -2.03 2.72
N PHE A 175 -6.26 -2.78 1.86
CA PHE A 175 -7.36 -3.64 2.25
C PHE A 175 -6.80 -5.02 2.61
N PRO A 176 -7.01 -5.54 3.86
CA PRO A 176 -6.81 -6.96 4.14
C PRO A 176 -7.72 -7.81 3.25
N ARG A 177 -7.20 -8.95 2.74
CA ARG A 177 -7.97 -9.84 1.83
C ARG A 177 -9.32 -10.24 2.43
N SER A 178 -9.35 -10.65 3.69
CA SER A 178 -10.59 -11.03 4.38
C SER A 178 -11.62 -9.90 4.42
N GLY A 179 -11.20 -8.66 4.67
CA GLY A 179 -12.08 -7.49 4.65
C GLY A 179 -12.57 -7.13 3.25
N PHE A 180 -11.71 -7.29 2.24
CA PHE A 180 -12.08 -7.07 0.85
C PHE A 180 -13.09 -8.10 0.34
N ASP A 181 -12.88 -9.38 0.66
CA ASP A 181 -13.78 -10.48 0.28
C ASP A 181 -15.15 -10.30 0.94
N LYS A 182 -15.18 -9.95 2.24
CA LYS A 182 -16.42 -9.64 2.97
C LYS A 182 -17.16 -8.48 2.32
N LEU A 183 -16.48 -7.39 2.00
CA LEU A 183 -17.07 -6.23 1.33
C LEU A 183 -17.68 -6.61 -0.02
N ASN A 184 -17.02 -7.46 -0.81
CA ASN A 184 -17.54 -7.93 -2.08
C ASN A 184 -18.72 -8.87 -1.91
N GLN A 185 -18.71 -9.75 -0.91
CA GLN A 185 -19.87 -10.60 -0.59
C GLN A 185 -21.09 -9.75 -0.22
N GLU A 186 -20.95 -8.75 0.64
CA GLU A 186 -22.04 -7.83 1.00
C GLU A 186 -22.63 -7.13 -0.25
N ARG A 187 -21.77 -6.73 -1.21
CA ARG A 187 -22.23 -6.10 -2.46
C ARG A 187 -22.98 -7.08 -3.36
N GLU A 188 -22.52 -8.32 -3.47
CA GLU A 188 -23.22 -9.37 -4.22
C GLU A 188 -24.61 -9.65 -3.65
N GLU A 189 -24.73 -9.72 -2.32
CA GLU A 189 -26.01 -9.90 -1.63
C GLU A 189 -27.00 -8.74 -1.90
N LEU A 190 -26.46 -7.51 -2.10
CA LEU A 190 -27.25 -6.33 -2.46
C LEU A 190 -27.49 -6.20 -3.98
N GLY A 191 -26.94 -7.12 -4.80
CA GLY A 191 -27.03 -7.04 -6.27
C GLY A 191 -26.18 -5.93 -6.89
N GLU A 192 -25.18 -5.42 -6.16
CA GLU A 192 -24.26 -4.40 -6.63
C GLU A 192 -23.01 -5.00 -7.29
N PRO A 193 -22.37 -4.31 -8.25
CA PRO A 193 -21.13 -4.76 -8.85
C PRO A 193 -20.00 -4.86 -7.80
N THR A 194 -19.26 -5.97 -7.80
CA THR A 194 -18.09 -6.16 -6.92
C THR A 194 -16.92 -5.25 -7.29
N PHE A 195 -16.10 -4.95 -6.31
CA PHE A 195 -14.82 -4.27 -6.55
C PHE A 195 -13.79 -5.24 -7.13
N ALA A 196 -13.05 -4.79 -8.14
CA ALA A 196 -12.10 -5.64 -8.85
C ALA A 196 -10.70 -5.69 -8.22
N ASN A 197 -10.32 -4.70 -7.38
CA ASN A 197 -8.95 -4.57 -6.91
C ASN A 197 -8.90 -3.93 -5.50
N PRO A 198 -8.25 -4.59 -4.51
CA PRO A 198 -8.15 -4.10 -3.14
C PRO A 198 -7.48 -2.71 -3.03
N ARG A 199 -6.40 -2.46 -3.78
CA ARG A 199 -5.67 -1.18 -3.79
C ARG A 199 -6.55 -0.03 -4.25
N ASN A 200 -7.24 -0.18 -5.38
CA ASN A 200 -8.13 0.86 -5.90
C ASN A 200 -9.31 1.10 -4.97
N THR A 201 -9.83 0.05 -4.33
CA THR A 201 -10.91 0.13 -3.35
C THR A 201 -10.44 0.86 -2.09
N ALA A 202 -9.22 0.58 -1.59
CA ALA A 202 -8.61 1.32 -0.48
C ALA A 202 -8.45 2.81 -0.83
N SER A 203 -7.96 3.13 -2.04
CA SER A 203 -7.82 4.52 -2.50
C SER A 203 -9.16 5.25 -2.57
N GLY A 204 -10.18 4.63 -3.14
CA GLY A 204 -11.53 5.19 -3.18
C GLY A 204 -12.13 5.36 -1.79
N THR A 205 -11.91 4.40 -0.90
CA THR A 205 -12.39 4.46 0.49
C THR A 205 -11.77 5.61 1.26
N LEU A 206 -10.45 5.81 1.16
CA LEU A 206 -9.75 6.90 1.85
C LEU A 206 -10.18 8.31 1.39
N LYS A 207 -10.81 8.43 0.24
CA LYS A 207 -11.34 9.67 -0.31
C LYS A 207 -12.85 9.83 -0.10
N MET A 208 -13.49 8.99 0.68
CA MET A 208 -14.89 9.15 1.05
C MET A 208 -15.05 10.33 2.00
N GLN A 209 -16.13 11.09 1.79
CA GLN A 209 -16.44 12.27 2.58
C GLN A 209 -16.92 11.92 4.00
N ASP A 210 -17.58 10.79 4.15
CA ASP A 210 -18.06 10.29 5.43
C ASP A 210 -17.06 9.28 6.03
N SER A 211 -16.39 9.70 7.10
CA SER A 211 -15.41 8.88 7.80
C SER A 211 -16.02 7.67 8.53
N SER A 212 -17.35 7.63 8.78
CA SER A 212 -18.02 6.46 9.34
C SER A 212 -18.02 5.28 8.36
N VAL A 213 -18.19 5.57 7.06
CA VAL A 213 -18.09 4.57 6.01
C VAL A 213 -16.66 4.04 5.90
N VAL A 214 -15.64 4.90 6.07
CA VAL A 214 -14.24 4.47 6.09
C VAL A 214 -13.97 3.55 7.30
N ALA A 215 -14.50 3.91 8.47
CA ALA A 215 -14.36 3.12 9.70
C ALA A 215 -14.94 1.69 9.56
N SER A 216 -16.07 1.55 8.83
CA SER A 216 -16.72 0.24 8.62
C SER A 216 -15.95 -0.69 7.67
N ARG A 217 -15.00 -0.16 6.88
CA ARG A 217 -14.29 -0.92 5.83
C ARG A 217 -13.00 -1.59 6.28
N GLU A 218 -12.68 -1.55 7.56
CA GLU A 218 -11.56 -2.29 8.19
C GLU A 218 -10.21 -2.20 7.45
N LEU A 219 -9.86 -1.00 6.94
CA LEU A 219 -8.55 -0.76 6.34
C LEU A 219 -7.43 -0.98 7.36
N ASP A 220 -6.27 -1.40 6.86
CA ASP A 220 -5.08 -1.62 7.67
C ASP A 220 -3.87 -0.87 7.09
N CYS A 221 -2.79 -0.74 7.87
CA CYS A 221 -1.62 0.02 7.48
C CYS A 221 -0.33 -0.60 8.02
N TYR A 222 0.71 -0.69 7.18
CA TYR A 222 2.08 -0.87 7.63
C TYR A 222 2.88 0.42 7.45
N LEU A 223 3.63 0.81 8.49
CA LEU A 223 4.46 2.00 8.51
C LEU A 223 5.92 1.59 8.33
N TYR A 224 6.58 2.09 7.29
CA TYR A 224 7.85 1.54 6.80
C TYR A 224 8.99 2.57 6.59
N PHE A 225 8.76 3.85 6.86
CA PHE A 225 9.82 4.85 6.72
C PHE A 225 9.64 6.00 7.70
N LEU A 226 10.67 6.24 8.53
CA LEU A 226 10.68 7.27 9.56
C LEU A 226 11.54 8.45 9.14
N LEU A 227 11.03 9.65 9.33
CA LEU A 227 11.66 10.94 9.01
C LEU A 227 11.59 11.86 10.23
N GLY A 228 12.65 12.57 10.51
CA GLY A 228 12.75 13.51 11.63
C GLY A 228 14.18 13.99 11.80
N GLU A 229 14.38 15.07 12.56
CA GLU A 229 15.69 15.64 12.82
C GLU A 229 16.44 14.89 13.95
N ASP A 230 15.67 14.44 14.96
CA ASP A 230 16.21 13.81 16.18
C ASP A 230 15.89 12.29 16.20
N LEU A 231 16.16 11.59 15.10
CA LEU A 231 15.96 10.13 15.06
C LEU A 231 16.99 9.42 15.93
N PRO A 232 16.60 8.33 16.66
CA PRO A 232 17.48 7.68 17.63
C PRO A 232 18.68 6.96 16.99
N PHE A 233 18.61 6.59 15.71
CA PHE A 233 19.66 5.84 15.03
C PHE A 233 19.97 6.42 13.64
N ASN A 234 21.20 6.26 13.17
CA ASN A 234 21.57 6.52 11.78
C ASN A 234 21.29 5.30 10.86
N SER A 235 20.33 4.49 11.20
CA SER A 235 20.00 3.25 10.53
C SER A 235 18.51 3.12 10.32
N HIS A 236 18.12 2.88 9.07
CA HIS A 236 16.72 2.67 8.70
C HIS A 236 16.11 1.47 9.45
N TYR A 237 16.81 0.35 9.47
CA TYR A 237 16.35 -0.87 10.13
C TYR A 237 16.09 -0.66 11.63
N GLU A 238 17.06 -0.08 12.34
CA GLU A 238 16.96 0.18 13.77
C GLU A 238 15.84 1.19 14.08
N ASN A 239 15.68 2.23 13.28
CA ASN A 239 14.60 3.21 13.45
C ASN A 239 13.22 2.59 13.22
N ILE A 240 13.06 1.77 12.19
CA ILE A 240 11.76 1.09 11.94
C ILE A 240 11.46 0.06 13.03
N THR A 241 12.43 -0.73 13.47
CA THR A 241 12.22 -1.69 14.55
C THR A 241 11.94 -0.99 15.89
N LYS A 242 12.60 0.13 16.17
CA LYS A 242 12.33 0.97 17.36
C LYS A 242 10.93 1.57 17.35
N ALA A 243 10.42 1.94 16.17
CA ALA A 243 9.07 2.52 16.04
C ALA A 243 7.96 1.56 16.53
N ALA A 244 8.19 0.25 16.56
CA ALA A 244 7.27 -0.70 17.18
C ALA A 244 7.06 -0.43 18.69
N GLU A 245 8.08 0.05 19.40
CA GLU A 245 7.97 0.39 20.83
C GLU A 245 7.09 1.63 21.07
N TRP A 246 6.88 2.45 20.04
CA TRP A 246 5.99 3.62 20.07
C TRP A 246 4.55 3.28 19.65
N ASN A 247 4.22 1.99 19.55
CA ASN A 247 2.93 1.43 19.10
C ASN A 247 2.66 1.56 17.61
N PHE A 248 3.66 1.79 16.77
CA PHE A 248 3.48 1.71 15.32
C PHE A 248 3.43 0.25 14.84
N LYS A 249 2.51 -0.02 13.90
CA LYS A 249 2.51 -1.28 13.14
C LYS A 249 3.55 -1.19 12.03
N VAL A 250 4.69 -1.81 12.24
CA VAL A 250 5.84 -1.82 11.32
C VAL A 250 6.15 -3.22 10.81
N PRO A 251 6.92 -3.37 9.71
CA PRO A 251 7.40 -4.68 9.26
C PRO A 251 8.12 -5.44 10.38
N SER A 252 7.71 -6.68 10.64
CA SER A 252 8.26 -7.52 11.71
C SER A 252 9.47 -8.32 11.24
N PRO A 253 10.65 -8.19 11.89
CA PRO A 253 11.80 -9.06 11.63
C PRO A 253 11.50 -10.53 11.91
N GLN A 254 10.72 -10.84 12.96
CA GLN A 254 10.37 -12.21 13.36
C GLN A 254 9.50 -12.91 12.31
N LYS A 255 8.72 -12.12 11.53
CA LYS A 255 7.91 -12.61 10.40
C LYS A 255 8.65 -12.49 9.07
N ASN A 256 9.95 -12.22 9.08
CA ASN A 256 10.77 -12.00 7.89
C ASN A 256 10.23 -10.89 6.95
N MET A 257 9.52 -9.88 7.48
CA MET A 257 8.94 -8.80 6.66
C MET A 257 9.94 -7.67 6.39
N ILE A 258 11.02 -7.61 7.17
CA ILE A 258 12.14 -6.68 7.02
C ILE A 258 13.42 -7.41 7.43
N THR A 259 14.51 -7.22 6.67
CA THR A 259 15.82 -7.83 6.97
C THR A 259 16.96 -6.94 6.48
N LYS A 260 18.12 -7.03 7.13
CA LYS A 260 19.36 -6.43 6.65
C LYS A 260 20.05 -7.38 5.70
N CYS A 261 20.62 -6.85 4.61
CA CYS A 261 21.34 -7.59 3.59
C CYS A 261 22.69 -6.92 3.31
N LYS A 262 23.77 -7.70 3.23
CA LYS A 262 25.12 -7.21 2.99
C LYS A 262 25.50 -7.22 1.51
N ASN A 263 24.79 -7.94 0.69
CA ASN A 263 25.10 -8.14 -0.72
C ASN A 263 23.86 -8.50 -1.54
N ILE A 264 24.02 -8.50 -2.85
CA ILE A 264 22.94 -8.81 -3.81
C ILE A 264 22.39 -10.22 -3.64
N ASP A 265 23.22 -11.20 -3.29
CA ASP A 265 22.76 -12.60 -3.15
C ASP A 265 21.80 -12.74 -1.97
N GLU A 266 22.03 -12.03 -0.86
CA GLU A 266 21.11 -11.99 0.28
C GLU A 266 19.79 -11.26 -0.09
N ILE A 267 19.88 -10.18 -0.89
CA ILE A 267 18.69 -9.50 -1.42
C ILE A 267 17.86 -10.46 -2.26
N ILE A 268 18.48 -11.18 -3.19
CA ILE A 268 17.79 -12.15 -4.05
C ILE A 268 17.18 -13.28 -3.23
N ALA A 269 17.87 -13.79 -2.21
CA ALA A 269 17.31 -14.82 -1.32
C ALA A 269 16.02 -14.33 -0.61
N PHE A 270 15.97 -13.07 -0.19
CA PHE A 270 14.77 -12.46 0.38
C PHE A 270 13.65 -12.29 -0.66
N VAL A 271 14.00 -11.88 -1.89
CA VAL A 271 13.06 -11.79 -3.02
C VAL A 271 12.45 -13.15 -3.34
N ASP A 272 13.30 -14.19 -3.52
CA ASP A 272 12.85 -15.53 -3.86
C ASP A 272 11.98 -16.18 -2.77
N TYR A 273 12.29 -15.87 -1.51
CA TYR A 273 11.45 -16.30 -0.38
C TYR A 273 10.04 -15.72 -0.51
N TRP A 274 9.92 -14.40 -0.72
CA TRP A 274 8.61 -13.74 -0.76
C TRP A 274 7.87 -13.92 -2.07
N ASP A 275 8.54 -14.12 -3.19
CA ASP A 275 7.89 -14.49 -4.45
C ASP A 275 7.08 -15.79 -4.32
N LYS A 276 7.59 -16.74 -3.50
CA LYS A 276 6.90 -18.00 -3.20
C LYS A 276 5.85 -17.90 -2.11
N ASN A 277 6.12 -17.11 -1.05
CA ASN A 277 5.29 -17.12 0.18
C ASN A 277 4.34 -15.90 0.26
N ARG A 278 4.31 -15.00 -0.73
CA ARG A 278 3.43 -13.81 -0.72
C ARG A 278 1.95 -14.14 -0.63
N TYR A 279 1.54 -15.30 -1.10
CA TYR A 279 0.14 -15.74 -1.08
C TYR A 279 -0.35 -16.14 0.31
N ASP A 280 0.56 -16.44 1.24
CA ASP A 280 0.25 -16.74 2.64
C ASP A 280 0.00 -15.48 3.48
N LEU A 281 0.29 -14.28 2.93
CA LEU A 281 -0.02 -13.02 3.57
C LEU A 281 -1.53 -12.74 3.50
N GLY A 282 -2.07 -12.12 4.55
CA GLY A 282 -3.46 -11.64 4.56
C GLY A 282 -3.67 -10.34 3.77
N PHE A 283 -2.68 -9.89 2.99
CA PHE A 283 -2.69 -8.66 2.19
C PHE A 283 -1.79 -8.83 0.96
N ASP A 284 -1.90 -7.91 0.01
CA ASP A 284 -1.16 -7.98 -1.24
C ASP A 284 0.17 -7.21 -1.19
N ILE A 285 1.18 -7.79 -1.83
CA ILE A 285 2.48 -7.16 -2.11
C ILE A 285 2.84 -7.35 -3.58
N ASP A 286 3.43 -6.33 -4.20
CA ASP A 286 3.81 -6.37 -5.62
C ASP A 286 5.33 -6.51 -5.84
N GLY A 287 6.09 -6.69 -4.74
CA GLY A 287 7.55 -6.82 -4.80
C GLY A 287 8.21 -6.62 -3.45
N ILE A 288 9.48 -6.26 -3.52
CA ILE A 288 10.35 -5.94 -2.40
C ILE A 288 10.92 -4.54 -2.59
N VAL A 289 11.03 -3.77 -1.50
CA VAL A 289 11.78 -2.51 -1.51
C VAL A 289 13.16 -2.76 -0.93
N VAL A 290 14.18 -2.36 -1.68
CA VAL A 290 15.58 -2.41 -1.26
C VAL A 290 16.05 -0.98 -0.98
N LYS A 291 16.56 -0.71 0.21
CA LYS A 291 17.04 0.61 0.65
C LYS A 291 18.46 0.49 1.18
N VAL A 292 19.27 1.53 1.01
CA VAL A 292 20.51 1.68 1.77
C VAL A 292 20.16 1.90 3.24
N ASN A 293 20.76 1.15 4.17
CA ASN A 293 20.40 1.19 5.58
C ASN A 293 20.83 2.47 6.30
N ASP A 294 21.99 2.99 5.95
CA ASP A 294 22.61 4.17 6.58
C ASP A 294 21.97 5.47 6.07
N TYR A 295 21.39 6.29 6.97
CA TYR A 295 20.72 7.53 6.61
C TYR A 295 21.68 8.62 6.12
N GLN A 296 22.91 8.67 6.63
CA GLN A 296 23.89 9.61 6.13
C GLN A 296 24.24 9.28 4.67
N LYS A 297 24.42 8.00 4.34
CA LYS A 297 24.63 7.57 2.95
C LYS A 297 23.40 7.83 2.07
N GLN A 298 22.18 7.70 2.61
CA GLN A 298 20.97 8.08 1.88
C GLN A 298 20.96 9.56 1.52
N GLU A 299 21.39 10.42 2.45
CA GLU A 299 21.49 11.86 2.24
C GLU A 299 22.58 12.21 1.21
N GLU A 300 23.78 11.60 1.29
CA GLU A 300 24.86 11.75 0.32
C GLU A 300 24.44 11.32 -1.09
N LEU A 301 23.72 10.21 -1.23
CA LEU A 301 23.20 9.70 -2.51
C LEU A 301 22.12 10.62 -3.09
N GLY A 302 21.28 11.18 -2.23
CA GLY A 302 20.23 12.11 -2.59
C GLY A 302 19.20 11.53 -3.57
N PHE A 303 18.68 12.40 -4.43
CA PHE A 303 17.54 12.10 -5.28
C PHE A 303 17.84 12.41 -6.76
N THR A 304 17.11 11.77 -7.64
CA THR A 304 16.91 12.22 -9.03
C THR A 304 15.65 13.10 -9.06
N SER A 305 15.27 13.61 -10.23
CA SER A 305 13.98 14.31 -10.41
C SER A 305 12.74 13.44 -10.13
N LYS A 306 12.87 12.12 -10.11
CA LYS A 306 11.74 11.19 -10.05
C LYS A 306 11.80 10.21 -8.88
N SER A 307 12.99 9.87 -8.39
CA SER A 307 13.18 8.81 -7.40
C SER A 307 14.41 9.02 -6.53
N PRO A 308 14.47 8.48 -5.31
CA PRO A 308 15.69 8.42 -4.52
C PRO A 308 16.74 7.53 -5.23
N ARG A 309 18.04 7.88 -5.07
CA ARG A 309 19.14 7.05 -5.58
C ARG A 309 19.49 5.90 -4.64
N TRP A 310 19.07 5.99 -3.38
CA TRP A 310 19.37 5.04 -2.31
C TRP A 310 18.31 3.94 -2.13
N ALA A 311 17.24 3.94 -2.93
CA ALA A 311 16.20 2.94 -2.86
C ALA A 311 15.68 2.53 -4.24
N VAL A 312 15.27 1.28 -4.35
CA VAL A 312 14.71 0.68 -5.55
C VAL A 312 13.62 -0.32 -5.19
N ALA A 313 12.61 -0.46 -6.04
CA ALA A 313 11.59 -1.49 -5.93
C ALA A 313 11.92 -2.65 -6.86
N TYR A 314 12.16 -3.83 -6.29
CA TYR A 314 12.21 -5.08 -7.06
C TYR A 314 10.79 -5.62 -7.18
N LYS A 315 10.25 -5.65 -8.38
CA LYS A 315 8.90 -6.17 -8.62
C LYS A 315 8.95 -7.64 -8.97
N PHE A 316 8.03 -8.40 -8.38
CA PHE A 316 7.84 -9.80 -8.76
C PHE A 316 7.43 -9.90 -10.22
N LYS A 317 7.78 -11.00 -10.84
CA LYS A 317 7.29 -11.28 -12.19
C LYS A 317 5.77 -11.41 -12.13
N ALA A 318 5.10 -10.75 -13.08
CA ALA A 318 3.67 -10.91 -13.23
C ALA A 318 3.34 -12.37 -13.56
N GLU A 319 2.28 -12.89 -12.93
CA GLU A 319 1.75 -14.19 -13.29
C GLU A 319 1.31 -14.15 -14.76
N THR A 320 1.74 -15.13 -15.54
CA THR A 320 1.40 -15.26 -16.95
C THR A 320 0.59 -16.54 -17.16
N VAL A 321 -0.57 -16.42 -17.76
CA VAL A 321 -1.43 -17.56 -18.12
C VAL A 321 -1.67 -17.62 -19.62
N SER A 322 -1.89 -18.81 -20.15
CA SER A 322 -2.24 -19.00 -21.56
C SER A 322 -3.76 -19.16 -21.71
N THR A 323 -4.31 -18.50 -22.72
CA THR A 323 -5.71 -18.63 -23.09
C THR A 323 -5.92 -18.40 -24.58
N THR A 324 -7.10 -18.73 -25.13
CA THR A 324 -7.38 -18.54 -26.56
C THR A 324 -7.87 -17.12 -26.83
N LEU A 325 -7.32 -16.47 -27.84
CA LEU A 325 -7.82 -15.23 -28.40
C LEU A 325 -9.06 -15.53 -29.26
N ASN A 326 -10.22 -15.04 -28.83
CA ASN A 326 -11.47 -15.27 -29.56
C ASN A 326 -11.63 -14.30 -30.73
N GLU A 327 -11.43 -13.00 -30.49
CA GLU A 327 -11.55 -11.92 -31.45
C GLU A 327 -10.84 -10.65 -30.93
N VAL A 328 -10.59 -9.68 -31.79
CA VAL A 328 -10.16 -8.33 -31.42
C VAL A 328 -11.27 -7.34 -31.73
N THR A 329 -11.65 -6.56 -30.72
CA THR A 329 -12.61 -5.46 -30.83
C THR A 329 -11.90 -4.13 -30.63
N TYR A 330 -12.50 -3.04 -31.10
CA TYR A 330 -11.91 -1.72 -31.05
C TYR A 330 -12.76 -0.78 -30.19
N GLN A 331 -12.13 -0.03 -29.31
CA GLN A 331 -12.79 0.96 -28.45
C GLN A 331 -12.28 2.35 -28.78
N VAL A 332 -13.19 3.29 -28.99
CA VAL A 332 -12.86 4.69 -29.23
C VAL A 332 -12.80 5.43 -27.89
N GLY A 333 -11.62 5.92 -27.55
CA GLY A 333 -11.41 6.72 -26.36
C GLY A 333 -11.96 8.15 -26.51
N ARG A 334 -12.03 8.86 -25.39
CA ARG A 334 -12.54 10.24 -25.29
C ARG A 334 -11.80 11.23 -26.20
N THR A 335 -10.54 10.98 -26.53
CA THR A 335 -9.69 11.78 -27.42
C THR A 335 -9.76 11.36 -28.88
N GLY A 336 -10.61 10.37 -29.23
CA GLY A 336 -10.67 9.79 -30.58
C GLY A 336 -9.63 8.68 -30.82
N ALA A 337 -8.78 8.38 -29.84
CA ALA A 337 -7.82 7.28 -29.97
C ALA A 337 -8.55 5.92 -29.99
N ILE A 338 -8.21 5.07 -30.95
CA ILE A 338 -8.78 3.73 -31.11
C ILE A 338 -7.85 2.74 -30.41
N THR A 339 -8.37 2.04 -29.43
CA THR A 339 -7.64 1.04 -28.64
C THR A 339 -8.13 -0.36 -28.98
N PRO A 340 -7.27 -1.26 -29.48
CA PRO A 340 -7.62 -2.66 -29.72
C PRO A 340 -7.70 -3.41 -28.39
N VAL A 341 -8.75 -4.24 -28.26
CA VAL A 341 -9.01 -5.08 -27.09
C VAL A 341 -9.20 -6.52 -27.53
N ALA A 342 -8.37 -7.41 -27.00
CA ALA A 342 -8.51 -8.84 -27.20
C ALA A 342 -9.63 -9.39 -26.32
N ASN A 343 -10.62 -10.06 -26.92
CA ASN A 343 -11.60 -10.87 -26.25
C ASN A 343 -11.06 -12.29 -26.13
N LEU A 344 -11.02 -12.82 -24.92
CA LEU A 344 -10.33 -14.06 -24.56
C LEU A 344 -11.32 -15.11 -24.10
N GLU A 345 -10.95 -16.38 -24.26
CA GLU A 345 -11.58 -17.44 -23.47
C GLU A 345 -11.31 -17.15 -21.99
N PRO A 346 -12.36 -17.21 -21.11
CA PRO A 346 -12.20 -16.85 -19.72
C PRO A 346 -11.12 -17.67 -19.02
N VAL A 347 -10.15 -17.00 -18.37
CA VAL A 347 -9.04 -17.64 -17.65
C VAL A 347 -8.83 -16.98 -16.30
N LEU A 348 -8.50 -17.78 -15.28
CA LEU A 348 -8.16 -17.28 -13.96
C LEU A 348 -6.72 -16.73 -13.97
N LEU A 349 -6.55 -15.47 -13.57
CA LEU A 349 -5.24 -14.80 -13.50
C LEU A 349 -5.21 -13.87 -12.29
N ALA A 350 -4.27 -14.10 -11.38
CA ALA A 350 -4.12 -13.34 -10.14
C ALA A 350 -5.47 -13.16 -9.40
N GLY A 351 -6.16 -14.29 -9.15
CA GLY A 351 -7.40 -14.34 -8.38
C GLY A 351 -8.66 -13.79 -9.07
N THR A 352 -8.60 -13.34 -10.34
CA THR A 352 -9.76 -12.85 -11.07
C THR A 352 -9.93 -13.54 -12.43
N THR A 353 -11.16 -13.70 -12.90
CA THR A 353 -11.44 -14.24 -14.23
C THR A 353 -11.25 -13.15 -15.29
N VAL A 354 -10.21 -13.30 -16.11
CA VAL A 354 -9.90 -12.41 -17.22
C VAL A 354 -10.63 -12.89 -18.49
N LYS A 355 -11.38 -11.98 -19.11
CA LYS A 355 -12.11 -12.20 -20.38
C LYS A 355 -11.63 -11.25 -21.48
N ARG A 356 -10.92 -10.19 -21.13
CA ARG A 356 -10.42 -9.17 -22.05
C ARG A 356 -9.01 -8.75 -21.66
N ALA A 357 -8.17 -8.45 -22.66
CA ALA A 357 -6.83 -7.93 -22.44
C ALA A 357 -6.55 -6.78 -23.41
N SER A 358 -5.75 -5.81 -22.97
CA SER A 358 -5.32 -4.69 -23.81
C SER A 358 -4.28 -5.15 -24.82
N LEU A 359 -4.39 -4.62 -26.03
CA LEU A 359 -3.36 -4.71 -27.10
C LEU A 359 -2.67 -3.36 -27.32
N HIS A 360 -2.96 -2.37 -26.48
CA HIS A 360 -2.42 -1.02 -26.49
C HIS A 360 -2.63 -0.26 -27.81
N ASN A 361 -2.06 -0.71 -28.92
CA ASN A 361 -2.08 -0.04 -30.23
C ASN A 361 -1.84 -1.04 -31.39
N ALA A 362 -1.85 -0.53 -32.62
CA ALA A 362 -1.56 -1.30 -33.82
C ALA A 362 -0.19 -1.98 -33.81
N ASP A 363 0.84 -1.26 -33.33
CA ASP A 363 2.22 -1.76 -33.31
C ASP A 363 2.35 -3.04 -32.47
N GLN A 364 1.56 -3.15 -31.40
CA GLN A 364 1.57 -4.34 -30.55
C GLN A 364 0.94 -5.55 -31.26
N ILE A 365 -0.12 -5.36 -32.04
CA ILE A 365 -0.73 -6.42 -32.88
C ILE A 365 0.28 -6.94 -33.89
N GLU A 366 0.96 -6.02 -34.59
CA GLU A 366 1.95 -6.35 -35.57
C GLU A 366 3.19 -7.04 -34.99
N LYS A 367 3.70 -6.50 -33.86
CA LYS A 367 4.86 -7.06 -33.13
C LYS A 367 4.61 -8.48 -32.61
N LEU A 368 3.41 -8.78 -32.15
CA LEU A 368 3.02 -10.10 -31.67
C LEU A 368 2.61 -11.04 -32.81
N ASP A 369 2.49 -10.53 -34.04
CA ASP A 369 2.01 -11.28 -35.22
C ASP A 369 0.74 -12.08 -34.90
N LEU A 370 -0.28 -11.38 -34.33
CA LEU A 370 -1.49 -12.00 -33.83
C LEU A 370 -2.36 -12.55 -34.95
N HIS A 371 -2.85 -13.78 -34.79
CA HIS A 371 -3.81 -14.43 -35.64
C HIS A 371 -5.10 -14.80 -34.86
N GLU A 372 -6.18 -14.98 -35.59
CA GLU A 372 -7.42 -15.46 -35.03
C GLU A 372 -7.26 -16.83 -34.36
N LYS A 373 -7.86 -16.99 -33.18
CA LYS A 373 -7.80 -18.22 -32.37
C LYS A 373 -6.39 -18.62 -31.91
N ASP A 374 -5.43 -17.70 -31.94
CA ASP A 374 -4.13 -17.92 -31.32
C ASP A 374 -4.26 -18.26 -29.82
N VAL A 375 -3.39 -19.10 -29.33
CA VAL A 375 -3.15 -19.25 -27.91
C VAL A 375 -2.18 -18.15 -27.47
N VAL A 376 -2.66 -17.25 -26.61
CA VAL A 376 -1.92 -16.07 -26.19
C VAL A 376 -1.53 -16.14 -24.73
N PHE A 377 -0.39 -15.56 -24.39
CA PHE A 377 0.05 -15.38 -23.02
C PHE A 377 -0.44 -14.03 -22.49
N VAL A 378 -1.16 -14.08 -21.36
CA VAL A 378 -1.76 -12.90 -20.72
C VAL A 378 -1.13 -12.69 -19.37
N GLU A 379 -0.74 -11.45 -19.08
CA GLU A 379 -0.31 -11.01 -17.75
C GLU A 379 -1.11 -9.78 -17.30
N LYS A 380 -1.18 -9.54 -15.99
CA LYS A 380 -1.69 -8.27 -15.46
C LYS A 380 -0.55 -7.27 -15.29
N GLY A 381 -0.53 -6.24 -16.11
CA GLY A 381 0.39 -5.11 -15.98
C GLY A 381 0.09 -4.32 -14.71
N GLY A 382 1.06 -4.29 -13.77
CA GLY A 382 0.85 -3.68 -12.45
C GLY A 382 -0.29 -4.34 -11.66
N GLU A 383 -0.54 -5.64 -11.93
CA GLU A 383 -1.57 -6.48 -11.32
C GLU A 383 -3.03 -6.04 -11.56
N ILE A 384 -3.27 -5.03 -12.41
CA ILE A 384 -4.59 -4.45 -12.62
C ILE A 384 -5.12 -4.68 -14.03
N ILE A 385 -4.35 -4.28 -15.06
CA ILE A 385 -4.81 -4.30 -16.46
C ILE A 385 -4.25 -5.53 -17.18
N PRO A 386 -5.09 -6.48 -17.63
CA PRO A 386 -4.63 -7.60 -18.44
C PRO A 386 -4.10 -7.10 -19.78
N LYS A 387 -2.95 -7.63 -20.20
CA LYS A 387 -2.34 -7.37 -21.50
C LYS A 387 -1.79 -8.65 -22.11
N ILE A 388 -1.78 -8.74 -23.42
CA ILE A 388 -1.14 -9.84 -24.15
C ILE A 388 0.36 -9.55 -24.26
N VAL A 389 1.19 -10.52 -23.85
CA VAL A 389 2.66 -10.40 -23.82
C VAL A 389 3.35 -11.34 -24.79
N GLY A 390 2.63 -12.32 -25.35
CA GLY A 390 3.18 -13.27 -26.31
C GLY A 390 2.11 -14.16 -26.93
N VAL A 391 2.54 -14.92 -27.92
CA VAL A 391 1.74 -15.94 -28.62
C VAL A 391 2.47 -17.28 -28.51
N ASP A 392 1.72 -18.36 -28.39
CA ASP A 392 2.22 -19.74 -28.47
C ASP A 392 2.15 -20.20 -29.93
N ASP A 393 3.17 -19.85 -30.71
CA ASP A 393 3.25 -20.19 -32.15
C ASP A 393 3.19 -21.69 -32.40
N CYS A 394 3.59 -22.52 -31.44
CA CYS A 394 3.53 -23.97 -31.54
C CYS A 394 2.08 -24.50 -31.60
N LYS A 395 1.14 -23.73 -31.05
CA LYS A 395 -0.29 -24.07 -31.03
C LYS A 395 -1.11 -23.35 -32.08
N ARG A 396 -0.48 -22.51 -32.91
CA ARG A 396 -1.16 -21.80 -34.01
C ARG A 396 -1.64 -22.79 -35.08
N LYS A 397 -2.87 -22.61 -35.52
CA LYS A 397 -3.45 -23.39 -36.64
C LYS A 397 -2.91 -22.86 -37.97
N HIS A 398 -2.57 -23.77 -38.90
CA HIS A 398 -1.99 -23.40 -40.18
C HIS A 398 -2.92 -22.52 -41.06
N GLU A 399 -4.23 -22.51 -40.82
CA GLU A 399 -5.24 -21.76 -41.57
C GLU A 399 -5.75 -20.53 -40.83
N SER A 400 -5.10 -20.10 -39.72
CA SER A 400 -5.52 -18.92 -38.96
C SER A 400 -5.22 -17.63 -39.71
N GLU A 401 -6.21 -16.75 -39.82
CA GLU A 401 -6.06 -15.45 -40.49
C GLU A 401 -5.33 -14.45 -39.56
N LYS A 402 -4.40 -13.69 -40.16
CA LYS A 402 -3.70 -12.63 -39.45
C LYS A 402 -4.65 -11.50 -39.09
N ILE A 403 -4.56 -11.00 -37.88
CA ILE A 403 -5.38 -9.88 -37.41
C ILE A 403 -4.78 -8.58 -37.94
N GLU A 404 -5.53 -7.89 -38.81
CA GLU A 404 -5.18 -6.57 -39.27
C GLU A 404 -5.86 -5.49 -38.45
N TYR A 405 -5.11 -4.42 -38.13
CA TYR A 405 -5.68 -3.27 -37.45
C TYR A 405 -6.64 -2.52 -38.39
N ILE A 406 -7.80 -2.07 -37.87
CA ILE A 406 -8.79 -1.34 -38.66
C ILE A 406 -8.22 -0.03 -39.23
N LYS A 407 -8.51 0.27 -40.47
CA LYS A 407 -8.07 1.50 -41.17
C LYS A 407 -9.10 2.62 -41.10
N TYR A 408 -10.36 2.27 -40.83
CA TYR A 408 -11.49 3.20 -40.79
C TYR A 408 -12.36 2.87 -39.57
N CYS A 409 -12.99 3.91 -38.99
CA CYS A 409 -14.02 3.74 -37.98
C CYS A 409 -15.31 3.30 -38.68
N GLU A 410 -15.91 2.18 -38.21
CA GLU A 410 -17.25 1.76 -38.65
C GLU A 410 -18.33 2.62 -38.01
#